data_03d6a70397a334311687654e2ca6ff8d
#
_entry.id   03d6a70397a334311687654e2ca6ff8d
#
_cell.length_a   1.000
_cell.length_b   1.000
_cell.length_c   1.000
_cell.angle_alpha   90.00
_cell.angle_beta   90.00
_cell.angle_gamma   90.00
#
_symmetry.space_group_name_H-M   'P 1'
#
loop_
_entity.id
_entity.type
_entity.pdbx_description
1 polymer ?
#
loop_
_entity_poly.entity_id
_entity_poly.type
_entity_poly.pdbx_seq_one_letter_code
_entity_poly.pdbx_strand_id
1 'polypeptide(L)'
;NQVVMLRPTQSAIVFVQQLGRGLRKSDRKDYLTVIDFIGNYKNNFLIPIALYGDTSYNKDKLRRVLTNSDKFIPGSSTINFDKISKERVFKAISQTNLQTKKDLLHDYKILKFKLGQIPMMMDFINHASREPNQFVHYSKSYFNFVENQEESLQNKINGDDKIILEQLSSEVFNAVRVEEGIILRDLINNKTVSTQSLKTAIKANYGYKLKDETIASCVRNLNFKFVQNNLNKNKQKISANEAYGISTITYKDDQFKLSEKFAKSLNNETLKDFVLDAAEYSIKSFENVYRQDRYSDSFML
;
A
#
# COMPACT_ATOMS: atom_id res chain seq x y z
N ASN A 1 -38.85 -5.00 -2.57
CA ASN A 1 -38.15 -5.00 -1.29
C ASN A 1 -37.28 -3.76 -1.16
N GLN A 2 -37.45 -2.99 -0.07
CA GLN A 2 -36.79 -1.71 0.14
C GLN A 2 -36.27 -1.60 1.56
N VAL A 3 -35.07 -1.05 1.73
CA VAL A 3 -34.45 -0.72 3.02
C VAL A 3 -34.09 0.76 3.02
N VAL A 4 -34.52 1.48 4.05
CA VAL A 4 -34.17 2.90 4.24
C VAL A 4 -33.25 3.01 5.44
N MET A 5 -32.07 3.54 5.22
CA MET A 5 -31.03 3.73 6.26
C MET A 5 -31.10 5.17 6.76
N LEU A 6 -31.65 5.36 7.95
CA LEU A 6 -31.84 6.69 8.56
C LEU A 6 -30.81 7.00 9.65
N ARG A 7 -30.02 6.01 10.08
CA ARG A 7 -29.09 6.15 11.18
C ARG A 7 -27.65 6.27 10.68
N PRO A 8 -26.91 7.31 11.11
CA PRO A 8 -25.50 7.43 10.75
C PRO A 8 -24.70 6.26 11.34
N THR A 9 -23.84 5.68 10.53
CA THR A 9 -22.86 4.70 10.99
C THR A 9 -21.51 5.38 11.14
N GLN A 10 -20.79 5.03 12.21
CA GLN A 10 -19.44 5.50 12.45
C GLN A 10 -18.38 4.48 12.00
N SER A 11 -18.80 3.36 11.43
CA SER A 11 -17.95 2.25 11.02
C SER A 11 -18.44 1.64 9.71
N ALA A 12 -17.54 1.45 8.77
CA ALA A 12 -17.80 0.75 7.52
C ALA A 12 -18.33 -0.68 7.76
N ILE A 13 -17.82 -1.38 8.79
CA ILE A 13 -18.25 -2.73 9.16
C ILE A 13 -19.70 -2.74 9.62
N VAL A 14 -20.10 -1.79 10.47
CA VAL A 14 -21.49 -1.67 10.94
C VAL A 14 -22.43 -1.36 9.78
N PHE A 15 -22.01 -0.52 8.83
CA PHE A 15 -22.79 -0.24 7.62
C PHE A 15 -23.04 -1.52 6.81
N VAL A 16 -21.97 -2.29 6.53
CA VAL A 16 -22.08 -3.56 5.79
C VAL A 16 -22.97 -4.57 6.53
N GLN A 17 -22.87 -4.65 7.85
CA GLN A 17 -23.73 -5.54 8.66
C GLN A 17 -25.22 -5.14 8.58
N GLN A 18 -25.53 -3.85 8.61
CA GLN A 18 -26.90 -3.35 8.45
C GLN A 18 -27.42 -3.65 7.05
N LEU A 19 -26.60 -3.39 6.02
CA LEU A 19 -26.92 -3.71 4.63
C LEU A 19 -27.15 -5.22 4.44
N GLY A 20 -26.27 -6.05 5.01
CA GLY A 20 -26.35 -7.51 4.92
C GLY A 20 -27.64 -8.11 5.48
N ARG A 21 -28.26 -7.47 6.47
CA ARG A 21 -29.58 -7.91 6.96
C ARG A 21 -30.66 -7.77 5.87
N GLY A 22 -30.58 -6.68 5.09
CA GLY A 22 -31.46 -6.47 3.94
C GLY A 22 -31.16 -7.39 2.75
N LEU A 23 -29.90 -7.82 2.58
CA LEU A 23 -29.46 -8.65 1.45
C LEU A 23 -29.72 -10.15 1.63
N ARG A 24 -30.28 -10.60 2.75
CA ARG A 24 -30.62 -12.01 2.94
C ARG A 24 -31.53 -12.52 1.84
N LYS A 25 -31.20 -13.68 1.27
CA LYS A 25 -32.00 -14.32 0.23
C LYS A 25 -33.37 -14.74 0.77
N SER A 26 -34.38 -14.59 -0.06
CA SER A 26 -35.74 -15.02 0.19
C SER A 26 -36.40 -15.38 -1.15
N ASP A 27 -37.20 -16.42 -1.21
CA ASP A 27 -37.78 -16.99 -2.44
C ASP A 27 -38.67 -16.01 -3.25
N ARG A 28 -39.02 -14.86 -2.66
CA ARG A 28 -39.83 -13.82 -3.31
C ARG A 28 -39.08 -12.51 -3.52
N LYS A 29 -37.73 -12.57 -3.60
CA LYS A 29 -36.88 -11.39 -3.61
C LYS A 29 -35.88 -11.44 -4.73
N ASP A 30 -36.17 -10.80 -5.85
CA ASP A 30 -35.29 -10.69 -7.00
C ASP A 30 -34.23 -9.60 -6.80
N TYR A 31 -34.58 -8.49 -6.16
CA TYR A 31 -33.67 -7.38 -5.88
C TYR A 31 -34.05 -6.66 -4.58
N LEU A 32 -33.08 -5.88 -4.09
CA LEU A 32 -33.26 -4.98 -2.93
C LEU A 32 -32.87 -3.57 -3.34
N THR A 33 -33.79 -2.63 -3.11
CA THR A 33 -33.47 -1.20 -3.18
C THR A 33 -33.06 -0.70 -1.81
N VAL A 34 -31.87 -0.09 -1.72
CA VAL A 34 -31.39 0.55 -0.49
C VAL A 34 -31.35 2.05 -0.70
N ILE A 35 -32.00 2.79 0.18
CA ILE A 35 -31.95 4.25 0.22
C ILE A 35 -31.20 4.66 1.48
N ASP A 36 -30.11 5.41 1.31
CA ASP A 36 -29.32 5.92 2.40
C ASP A 36 -29.20 7.45 2.33
N PHE A 37 -29.47 8.11 3.45
CA PHE A 37 -29.41 9.57 3.59
C PHE A 37 -28.02 10.02 4.02
N ILE A 38 -27.02 9.80 3.17
CA ILE A 38 -25.59 10.08 3.41
C ILE A 38 -25.34 11.55 3.78
N GLY A 39 -26.16 12.46 3.28
CA GLY A 39 -25.84 13.89 3.21
C GLY A 39 -25.67 14.62 4.55
N ASN A 40 -26.06 14.03 5.68
CA ASN A 40 -26.16 14.74 6.96
C ASN A 40 -25.10 14.31 7.99
N TYR A 41 -24.10 13.48 7.62
CA TYR A 41 -23.20 12.87 8.57
C TYR A 41 -21.73 13.26 8.35
N LYS A 42 -21.00 13.46 9.44
CA LYS A 42 -19.57 13.82 9.39
C LYS A 42 -18.69 12.76 8.72
N ASN A 43 -19.08 11.49 8.81
CA ASN A 43 -18.29 10.36 8.34
C ASN A 43 -18.88 9.71 7.07
N ASN A 44 -19.55 10.47 6.24
CA ASN A 44 -20.19 9.97 5.00
C ASN A 44 -19.19 9.35 4.01
N PHE A 45 -17.88 9.64 4.12
CA PHE A 45 -16.81 8.99 3.35
C PHE A 45 -16.62 7.50 3.67
N LEU A 46 -17.11 7.02 4.82
CA LEU A 46 -17.05 5.59 5.18
C LEU A 46 -17.99 4.72 4.32
N ILE A 47 -19.05 5.29 3.76
CA ILE A 47 -20.00 4.56 2.94
C ILE A 47 -19.38 4.08 1.62
N PRO A 48 -18.70 4.93 0.82
CA PRO A 48 -17.93 4.44 -0.33
C PRO A 48 -16.91 3.38 0.04
N ILE A 49 -16.17 3.56 1.15
CA ILE A 49 -15.20 2.56 1.63
C ILE A 49 -15.88 1.21 1.86
N ALA A 50 -17.03 1.21 2.54
CA ALA A 50 -17.79 0.01 2.84
C ALA A 50 -18.37 -0.66 1.59
N LEU A 51 -18.92 0.12 0.66
CA LEU A 51 -19.60 -0.39 -0.54
C LEU A 51 -18.61 -0.96 -1.57
N TYR A 52 -17.45 -0.34 -1.72
CA TYR A 52 -16.43 -0.77 -2.68
C TYR A 52 -15.33 -1.64 -2.06
N GLY A 53 -15.40 -1.89 -0.74
CA GLY A 53 -14.41 -2.72 -0.04
C GLY A 53 -13.00 -2.11 -0.02
N ASP A 54 -12.89 -0.79 -0.21
CA ASP A 54 -11.59 -0.13 -0.22
C ASP A 54 -11.05 0.08 1.19
N THR A 55 -10.11 -0.76 1.59
CA THR A 55 -9.39 -0.67 2.86
C THR A 55 -8.15 0.22 2.80
N SER A 56 -7.83 0.77 1.62
CA SER A 56 -6.62 1.60 1.43
C SER A 56 -6.73 2.96 2.11
N TYR A 57 -7.93 3.47 2.30
CA TYR A 57 -8.19 4.84 2.77
C TYR A 57 -7.48 5.92 1.93
N ASN A 58 -7.12 5.60 0.69
CA ASN A 58 -6.48 6.51 -0.23
C ASN A 58 -7.52 7.47 -0.82
N LYS A 59 -7.35 8.77 -0.57
CA LYS A 59 -8.31 9.81 -0.99
C LYS A 59 -8.52 9.86 -2.51
N ASP A 60 -7.46 9.67 -3.28
CA ASP A 60 -7.55 9.76 -4.74
C ASP A 60 -8.19 8.52 -5.34
N LYS A 61 -7.92 7.33 -4.76
CA LYS A 61 -8.60 6.10 -5.12
C LYS A 61 -10.09 6.17 -4.79
N LEU A 62 -10.46 6.63 -3.59
CA LEU A 62 -11.85 6.83 -3.19
C LEU A 62 -12.58 7.82 -4.11
N ARG A 63 -11.94 8.93 -4.49
CA ARG A 63 -12.51 9.88 -5.46
C ARG A 63 -12.73 9.26 -6.83
N ARG A 64 -11.75 8.48 -7.33
CA ARG A 64 -11.84 7.79 -8.63
C ARG A 64 -12.99 6.79 -8.65
N VAL A 65 -13.11 5.98 -7.60
CA VAL A 65 -14.20 5.01 -7.44
C VAL A 65 -15.56 5.71 -7.41
N LEU A 66 -15.71 6.81 -6.68
CA LEU A 66 -16.93 7.60 -6.65
C LEU A 66 -17.29 8.26 -7.99
N THR A 67 -16.28 8.58 -8.80
CA THR A 67 -16.48 9.17 -10.13
C THR A 67 -16.97 8.13 -11.14
N ASN A 68 -16.48 6.90 -11.04
CA ASN A 68 -16.78 5.78 -11.94
C ASN A 68 -17.60 4.68 -11.25
N SER A 69 -18.58 5.06 -10.45
CA SER A 69 -19.34 4.18 -9.54
C SER A 69 -19.86 2.88 -10.16
N ASP A 70 -20.26 2.93 -11.43
CA ASP A 70 -20.91 1.80 -12.10
C ASP A 70 -19.95 0.69 -12.55
N LYS A 71 -18.63 0.98 -12.61
CA LYS A 71 -17.62 0.05 -13.14
C LYS A 71 -16.95 -0.85 -12.08
N PHE A 72 -17.15 -0.57 -10.80
CA PHE A 72 -16.39 -1.21 -9.73
C PHE A 72 -17.18 -2.21 -8.87
N ILE A 73 -18.47 -2.41 -9.16
CA ILE A 73 -19.30 -3.32 -8.39
C ILE A 73 -19.52 -4.60 -9.18
N PRO A 74 -19.10 -5.76 -8.66
CA PRO A 74 -19.34 -7.02 -9.35
C PRO A 74 -20.83 -7.39 -9.35
N GLY A 75 -21.30 -7.93 -10.49
CA GLY A 75 -22.66 -8.44 -10.66
C GLY A 75 -23.65 -7.39 -11.18
N SER A 76 -24.94 -7.61 -10.93
CA SER A 76 -26.06 -6.77 -11.38
C SER A 76 -26.41 -5.62 -10.43
N SER A 77 -25.54 -5.31 -9.48
CA SER A 77 -25.76 -4.24 -8.51
C SER A 77 -25.36 -2.89 -9.07
N THR A 78 -26.14 -1.84 -8.79
CA THR A 78 -25.83 -0.45 -9.16
C THR A 78 -25.84 0.42 -7.91
N ILE A 79 -24.91 1.39 -7.87
CA ILE A 79 -24.87 2.42 -6.82
C ILE A 79 -24.99 3.78 -7.48
N ASN A 80 -25.96 4.57 -7.03
CA ASN A 80 -26.19 5.91 -7.54
C ASN A 80 -26.08 6.94 -6.41
N PHE A 81 -25.30 7.97 -6.59
CA PHE A 81 -25.22 9.12 -5.68
C PHE A 81 -25.88 10.31 -6.33
N ASP A 82 -26.80 10.96 -5.64
CA ASP A 82 -27.27 12.28 -6.09
C ASP A 82 -26.12 13.30 -6.06
N LYS A 83 -26.25 14.36 -6.83
CA LYS A 83 -25.18 15.36 -7.02
C LYS A 83 -24.74 15.99 -5.69
N ILE A 84 -25.67 16.31 -4.81
CA ILE A 84 -25.40 16.97 -3.53
C ILE A 84 -24.67 16.00 -2.59
N SER A 85 -25.12 14.75 -2.51
CA SER A 85 -24.47 13.71 -1.71
C SER A 85 -23.07 13.44 -2.21
N LYS A 86 -22.86 13.37 -3.53
CA LYS A 86 -21.54 13.18 -4.14
C LYS A 86 -20.58 14.33 -3.76
N GLU A 87 -21.02 15.57 -3.90
CA GLU A 87 -20.22 16.74 -3.51
C GLU A 87 -19.86 16.75 -2.02
N ARG A 88 -20.80 16.38 -1.15
CA ARG A 88 -20.59 16.28 0.30
C ARG A 88 -19.59 15.17 0.66
N VAL A 89 -19.68 14.00 0.01
CA VAL A 89 -18.71 12.91 0.20
C VAL A 89 -17.32 13.33 -0.26
N PHE A 90 -17.19 14.00 -1.42
CA PHE A 90 -15.93 14.55 -1.89
C PHE A 90 -15.33 15.57 -0.92
N LYS A 91 -16.16 16.47 -0.39
CA LYS A 91 -15.74 17.46 0.61
C LYS A 91 -15.28 16.77 1.90
N ALA A 92 -16.01 15.75 2.37
CA ALA A 92 -15.64 15.00 3.55
C ALA A 92 -14.31 14.25 3.36
N ILE A 93 -14.10 13.56 2.23
CA ILE A 93 -12.83 12.91 1.89
C ILE A 93 -11.68 13.93 1.90
N SER A 94 -11.90 15.13 1.36
CA SER A 94 -10.89 16.18 1.32
C SER A 94 -10.52 16.70 2.71
N GLN A 95 -11.52 16.91 3.57
CA GLN A 95 -11.36 17.52 4.90
C GLN A 95 -10.97 16.53 5.98
N THR A 96 -11.28 15.24 5.82
CA THR A 96 -10.99 14.23 6.83
C THR A 96 -9.52 13.84 6.81
N ASN A 97 -8.89 13.84 7.98
CA ASN A 97 -7.61 13.20 8.16
C ASN A 97 -7.83 11.69 8.38
N LEU A 98 -7.77 10.91 7.29
CA LEU A 98 -7.98 9.45 7.31
C LEU A 98 -6.84 8.68 7.98
N GLN A 99 -5.78 9.37 8.38
CA GLN A 99 -4.52 8.80 8.85
C GLN A 99 -4.14 9.36 10.23
N THR A 100 -5.07 9.35 11.18
CA THR A 100 -4.70 9.77 12.53
C THR A 100 -3.84 8.70 13.20
N LYS A 101 -2.86 9.13 14.02
CA LYS A 101 -2.05 8.22 14.85
C LYS A 101 -2.93 7.24 15.65
N LYS A 102 -4.06 7.74 16.14
CA LYS A 102 -5.00 6.95 16.95
C LYS A 102 -5.61 5.80 16.14
N ASP A 103 -5.99 6.04 14.90
CA ASP A 103 -6.60 5.02 14.04
C ASP A 103 -5.56 3.98 13.62
N LEU A 104 -4.35 4.42 13.23
CA LEU A 104 -3.25 3.53 12.91
C LEU A 104 -2.91 2.62 14.09
N LEU A 105 -2.81 3.20 15.29
CA LEU A 105 -2.51 2.44 16.52
C LEU A 105 -3.64 1.46 16.86
N HIS A 106 -4.89 1.84 16.66
CA HIS A 106 -6.04 0.98 16.92
C HIS A 106 -6.01 -0.26 16.02
N ASP A 107 -5.84 -0.07 14.71
CA ASP A 107 -5.81 -1.19 13.75
C ASP A 107 -4.59 -2.08 13.95
N TYR A 108 -3.43 -1.49 14.28
CA TYR A 108 -2.23 -2.23 14.66
C TYR A 108 -2.49 -3.15 15.87
N LYS A 109 -3.06 -2.61 16.95
CA LYS A 109 -3.35 -3.36 18.17
C LYS A 109 -4.36 -4.50 17.94
N ILE A 110 -5.39 -4.26 17.13
CA ILE A 110 -6.36 -5.30 16.77
C ILE A 110 -5.66 -6.44 16.04
N LEU A 111 -4.84 -6.12 15.03
CA LEU A 111 -4.17 -7.15 14.26
C LEU A 111 -3.14 -7.90 15.12
N LYS A 112 -2.35 -7.18 15.93
CA LYS A 112 -1.42 -7.78 16.90
C LYS A 112 -2.13 -8.75 17.85
N PHE A 113 -3.28 -8.36 18.39
CA PHE A 113 -4.07 -9.24 19.26
C PHE A 113 -4.54 -10.50 18.53
N LYS A 114 -4.99 -10.38 17.28
CA LYS A 114 -5.42 -11.53 16.48
C LYS A 114 -4.30 -12.51 16.17
N LEU A 115 -3.09 -12.00 15.93
CA LEU A 115 -1.94 -12.82 15.54
C LEU A 115 -1.16 -13.35 16.73
N GLY A 116 -1.27 -12.73 17.90
CA GLY A 116 -0.44 -13.04 19.07
C GLY A 116 1.04 -12.65 18.93
N GLN A 117 1.39 -11.91 17.86
CA GLN A 117 2.76 -11.44 17.56
C GLN A 117 2.74 -10.05 16.94
N ILE A 118 3.91 -9.44 16.76
CA ILE A 118 4.07 -8.16 16.06
C ILE A 118 3.67 -8.36 14.60
N PRO A 119 2.62 -7.64 14.09
CA PRO A 119 2.23 -7.74 12.69
C PRO A 119 3.30 -7.16 11.77
N MET A 120 3.50 -7.78 10.63
CA MET A 120 4.27 -7.26 9.51
C MET A 120 3.36 -6.62 8.45
N MET A 121 3.88 -5.90 7.48
CA MET A 121 3.05 -5.24 6.45
C MET A 121 2.21 -6.26 5.67
N MET A 122 2.78 -7.42 5.35
CA MET A 122 2.07 -8.49 4.66
C MET A 122 0.91 -9.07 5.48
N ASP A 123 0.98 -9.04 6.81
CA ASP A 123 -0.12 -9.51 7.66
C ASP A 123 -1.37 -8.64 7.50
N PHE A 124 -1.20 -7.32 7.36
CA PHE A 124 -2.33 -6.42 7.09
C PHE A 124 -3.02 -6.74 5.76
N ILE A 125 -2.25 -7.09 4.72
CA ILE A 125 -2.80 -7.49 3.42
C ILE A 125 -3.53 -8.83 3.54
N ASN A 126 -2.89 -9.83 4.16
CA ASN A 126 -3.44 -11.18 4.29
C ASN A 126 -4.73 -11.22 5.12
N HIS A 127 -4.87 -10.32 6.08
CA HIS A 127 -6.06 -10.21 6.93
C HIS A 127 -7.05 -9.13 6.51
N ALA A 128 -6.89 -8.58 5.28
CA ALA A 128 -7.73 -7.52 4.74
C ALA A 128 -7.97 -6.38 5.74
N SER A 129 -6.91 -6.00 6.45
CA SER A 129 -6.91 -4.92 7.44
C SER A 129 -6.56 -3.58 6.77
N ARG A 130 -5.92 -2.67 7.48
CA ARG A 130 -5.51 -1.37 6.95
C ARG A 130 -4.42 -1.49 5.90
N GLU A 131 -4.41 -0.59 4.92
CA GLU A 131 -3.32 -0.45 3.94
C GLU A 131 -2.00 -0.07 4.63
N PRO A 132 -0.94 -0.91 4.57
CA PRO A 132 0.31 -0.70 5.29
C PRO A 132 1.03 0.59 4.93
N ASN A 133 0.90 1.08 3.70
CA ASN A 133 1.54 2.30 3.26
C ASN A 133 1.13 3.54 4.08
N GLN A 134 0.01 3.49 4.79
CA GLN A 134 -0.41 4.57 5.69
C GLN A 134 0.52 4.70 6.90
N PHE A 135 1.06 3.60 7.41
CA PHE A 135 2.08 3.63 8.47
C PHE A 135 3.39 4.24 7.96
N VAL A 136 3.77 3.91 6.71
CA VAL A 136 4.95 4.49 6.04
C VAL A 136 4.78 6.00 5.87
N HIS A 137 3.64 6.46 5.36
CA HIS A 137 3.36 7.91 5.24
C HIS A 137 3.37 8.64 6.57
N TYR A 138 2.96 7.99 7.65
CA TYR A 138 2.96 8.58 8.99
C TYR A 138 4.37 8.64 9.62
N SER A 139 5.19 7.58 9.44
CA SER A 139 6.43 7.37 10.19
C SER A 139 7.67 7.23 9.30
N LYS A 140 7.56 7.44 7.97
CA LYS A 140 8.56 7.23 6.91
C LYS A 140 8.92 5.76 6.63
N SER A 141 8.80 4.88 7.61
CA SER A 141 8.89 3.43 7.46
C SER A 141 7.92 2.74 8.42
N TYR A 142 7.53 1.51 8.09
CA TYR A 142 6.71 0.71 9.00
C TYR A 142 7.47 0.37 10.28
N PHE A 143 8.78 0.10 10.18
CA PHE A 143 9.62 -0.14 11.36
C PHE A 143 9.58 1.01 12.36
N ASN A 144 9.72 2.26 11.90
CA ASN A 144 9.67 3.42 12.78
C ASN A 144 8.32 3.53 13.53
N PHE A 145 7.22 3.14 12.88
CA PHE A 145 5.94 3.10 13.56
C PHE A 145 5.93 2.03 14.66
N VAL A 146 6.37 0.82 14.33
CA VAL A 146 6.33 -0.34 15.24
C VAL A 146 7.32 -0.18 16.39
N GLU A 147 8.53 0.31 16.14
CA GLU A 147 9.55 0.57 17.16
C GLU A 147 9.01 1.48 18.29
N ASN A 148 8.17 2.45 17.94
CA ASN A 148 7.54 3.34 18.92
C ASN A 148 6.43 2.66 19.76
N GLN A 149 6.00 1.46 19.37
CA GLN A 149 4.96 0.71 20.07
C GLN A 149 5.51 -0.50 20.83
N GLU A 150 6.70 -0.98 20.45
CA GLU A 150 7.27 -2.25 20.91
C GLU A 150 8.63 -2.05 21.54
N GLU A 151 8.72 -2.21 22.86
CA GLU A 151 9.99 -2.11 23.60
C GLU A 151 11.04 -3.10 23.09
N SER A 152 10.60 -4.28 22.66
CA SER A 152 11.47 -5.34 22.12
C SER A 152 12.21 -4.94 20.85
N LEU A 153 11.74 -3.93 20.11
CA LEU A 153 12.34 -3.44 18.86
C LEU A 153 13.16 -2.17 19.05
N GLN A 154 13.10 -1.54 20.22
CA GLN A 154 13.85 -0.32 20.50
C GLN A 154 15.36 -0.56 20.36
N ASN A 155 16.03 0.31 19.60
CA ASN A 155 17.47 0.26 19.34
C ASN A 155 17.97 -1.03 18.66
N LYS A 156 17.09 -1.83 18.06
CA LYS A 156 17.49 -3.04 17.31
C LYS A 156 18.15 -2.71 15.97
N ILE A 157 17.82 -1.57 15.37
CA ILE A 157 18.39 -1.10 14.10
C ILE A 157 19.15 0.20 14.36
N ASN A 158 20.37 0.33 13.82
CA ASN A 158 21.17 1.56 13.96
C ASN A 158 20.64 2.70 13.08
N GLY A 159 21.17 3.93 13.27
CA GLY A 159 20.68 5.11 12.58
C GLY A 159 20.84 5.07 11.05
N ASP A 160 21.97 4.59 10.54
CA ASP A 160 22.23 4.47 9.09
C ASP A 160 21.25 3.48 8.45
N ASP A 161 21.03 2.34 9.09
CA ASP A 161 20.14 1.29 8.61
C ASP A 161 18.65 1.74 8.67
N LYS A 162 18.28 2.55 9.68
CA LYS A 162 16.94 3.19 9.70
C LYS A 162 16.74 4.12 8.51
N ILE A 163 17.76 4.92 8.14
CA ILE A 163 17.69 5.79 6.97
C ILE A 163 17.51 4.96 5.69
N ILE A 164 18.25 3.85 5.55
CA ILE A 164 18.07 2.95 4.40
C ILE A 164 16.63 2.42 4.35
N LEU A 165 16.09 1.97 5.47
CA LEU A 165 14.73 1.42 5.53
C LEU A 165 13.67 2.51 5.25
N GLU A 166 13.87 3.74 5.73
CA GLU A 166 13.03 4.89 5.39
C GLU A 166 13.02 5.18 3.89
N GLN A 167 14.22 5.23 3.26
CA GLN A 167 14.33 5.49 1.83
C GLN A 167 13.73 4.37 0.98
N LEU A 168 13.96 3.10 1.35
CA LEU A 168 13.34 1.97 0.67
C LEU A 168 11.80 2.04 0.78
N SER A 169 11.29 2.25 1.98
CA SER A 169 9.84 2.21 2.23
C SER A 169 9.08 3.38 1.60
N SER A 170 9.59 4.61 1.75
CA SER A 170 8.86 5.81 1.31
C SER A 170 9.07 6.15 -0.16
N GLU A 171 10.25 5.85 -0.72
CA GLU A 171 10.63 6.36 -2.03
C GLU A 171 10.77 5.24 -3.08
N VAL A 172 11.24 4.06 -2.70
CA VAL A 172 11.50 2.97 -3.64
C VAL A 172 10.31 2.02 -3.72
N PHE A 173 9.78 1.57 -2.58
CA PHE A 173 8.70 0.60 -2.49
C PHE A 173 7.31 1.25 -2.48
N ASN A 174 7.09 2.21 -3.37
CA ASN A 174 5.83 2.95 -3.48
C ASN A 174 4.79 2.27 -4.40
N ALA A 175 5.00 1.01 -4.76
CA ALA A 175 4.14 0.18 -5.60
C ALA A 175 3.89 0.72 -7.04
N VAL A 176 4.71 1.67 -7.51
CA VAL A 176 4.63 2.15 -8.90
C VAL A 176 5.22 1.12 -9.87
N ARG A 177 6.24 0.40 -9.43
CA ARG A 177 6.92 -0.65 -10.20
C ARG A 177 7.21 -1.85 -9.31
N VAL A 178 7.36 -3.02 -9.92
CA VAL A 178 7.60 -4.28 -9.22
C VAL A 178 9.08 -4.67 -9.18
N GLU A 179 9.87 -4.16 -10.13
CA GLU A 179 11.23 -4.60 -10.39
C GLU A 179 12.16 -4.41 -9.20
N GLU A 180 12.12 -3.24 -8.54
CA GLU A 180 12.97 -2.95 -7.39
C GLU A 180 12.68 -3.90 -6.22
N GLY A 181 11.41 -4.20 -5.97
CA GLY A 181 11.00 -5.17 -4.95
C GLY A 181 11.52 -6.58 -5.25
N ILE A 182 11.36 -7.04 -6.49
CA ILE A 182 11.86 -8.36 -6.94
C ILE A 182 13.38 -8.43 -6.83
N ILE A 183 14.11 -7.43 -7.36
CA ILE A 183 15.57 -7.41 -7.31
C ILE A 183 16.05 -7.53 -5.86
N LEU A 184 15.51 -6.72 -4.96
CA LEU A 184 16.01 -6.68 -3.58
C LEU A 184 15.65 -7.95 -2.80
N ARG A 185 14.41 -8.43 -2.91
CA ARG A 185 13.99 -9.70 -2.32
C ARG A 185 14.86 -10.87 -2.79
N ASP A 186 15.06 -10.98 -4.10
CA ASP A 186 15.82 -12.08 -4.68
C ASP A 186 17.33 -12.00 -4.34
N LEU A 187 17.89 -10.79 -4.21
CA LEU A 187 19.27 -10.60 -3.74
C LEU A 187 19.46 -11.03 -2.28
N ILE A 188 18.50 -10.72 -1.42
CA ILE A 188 18.58 -11.13 -0.01
C ILE A 188 18.49 -12.65 0.13
N ASN A 189 17.67 -13.30 -0.72
CA ASN A 189 17.49 -14.74 -0.68
C ASN A 189 18.61 -15.52 -1.41
N ASN A 190 19.08 -15.01 -2.55
CA ASN A 190 19.97 -15.74 -3.47
C ASN A 190 21.37 -15.13 -3.63
N LYS A 191 21.67 -14.02 -2.96
CA LYS A 191 22.95 -13.25 -3.01
C LYS A 191 23.25 -12.58 -4.35
N THR A 192 22.83 -13.15 -5.48
CA THR A 192 23.06 -12.61 -6.84
C THR A 192 21.81 -12.76 -7.68
N VAL A 193 21.55 -11.77 -8.55
CA VAL A 193 20.46 -11.80 -9.52
C VAL A 193 21.03 -11.36 -10.88
N SER A 194 20.86 -12.18 -11.93
CA SER A 194 21.26 -11.80 -13.26
C SER A 194 20.18 -10.98 -13.96
N THR A 195 20.59 -10.07 -14.85
CA THR A 195 19.67 -9.32 -15.70
C THR A 195 18.79 -10.25 -16.52
N GLN A 196 19.33 -11.37 -17.03
CA GLN A 196 18.58 -12.32 -17.82
C GLN A 196 17.51 -13.05 -16.98
N SER A 197 17.82 -13.47 -15.75
CA SER A 197 16.82 -14.11 -14.88
C SER A 197 15.68 -13.13 -14.52
N LEU A 198 16.02 -11.87 -14.25
CA LEU A 198 15.02 -10.82 -14.00
C LEU A 198 14.12 -10.59 -15.22
N LYS A 199 14.70 -10.44 -16.44
CA LYS A 199 13.95 -10.28 -17.69
C LYS A 199 13.00 -11.46 -17.93
N THR A 200 13.45 -12.67 -17.65
CA THR A 200 12.64 -13.89 -17.80
C THR A 200 11.48 -13.92 -16.80
N ALA A 201 11.75 -13.63 -15.53
CA ALA A 201 10.73 -13.60 -14.47
C ALA A 201 9.66 -12.54 -14.74
N ILE A 202 10.05 -11.31 -15.12
CA ILE A 202 9.13 -10.24 -15.46
C ILE A 202 8.24 -10.61 -16.65
N LYS A 203 8.84 -11.16 -17.71
CA LYS A 203 8.06 -11.58 -18.87
C LYS A 203 7.08 -12.70 -18.54
N ALA A 204 7.49 -13.68 -17.73
CA ALA A 204 6.63 -14.81 -17.36
C ALA A 204 5.49 -14.39 -16.45
N ASN A 205 5.74 -13.55 -15.43
CA ASN A 205 4.76 -13.22 -14.41
C ASN A 205 3.86 -12.02 -14.78
N TYR A 206 4.39 -11.06 -15.54
CA TYR A 206 3.71 -9.79 -15.84
C TYR A 206 3.48 -9.56 -17.35
N GLY A 207 4.05 -10.39 -18.24
CA GLY A 207 3.78 -10.39 -19.68
C GLY A 207 4.45 -9.27 -20.48
N TYR A 208 5.31 -8.42 -19.87
CA TYR A 208 6.03 -7.38 -20.59
C TYR A 208 7.54 -7.62 -20.64
N LYS A 209 8.19 -6.98 -21.63
CA LYS A 209 9.66 -7.05 -21.78
C LYS A 209 10.32 -5.96 -20.96
N LEU A 210 11.22 -6.33 -20.08
CA LEU A 210 12.03 -5.39 -19.31
C LEU A 210 13.10 -4.75 -20.21
N LYS A 211 13.11 -3.41 -20.27
CA LYS A 211 14.06 -2.62 -21.04
C LYS A 211 15.32 -2.31 -20.24
N ASP A 212 16.43 -2.05 -20.93
CA ASP A 212 17.70 -1.73 -20.28
C ASP A 212 17.65 -0.37 -19.55
N GLU A 213 16.87 0.59 -20.06
CA GLU A 213 16.62 1.86 -19.37
C GLU A 213 15.91 1.65 -18.02
N THR A 214 15.01 0.66 -17.96
CA THR A 214 14.33 0.30 -16.71
C THR A 214 15.33 -0.31 -15.72
N ILE A 215 16.22 -1.18 -16.18
CA ILE A 215 17.30 -1.75 -15.36
C ILE A 215 18.19 -0.63 -14.79
N ALA A 216 18.64 0.29 -15.63
CA ALA A 216 19.43 1.44 -15.19
C ALA A 216 18.68 2.31 -14.16
N SER A 217 17.37 2.47 -14.35
CA SER A 217 16.51 3.17 -13.39
C SER A 217 16.39 2.42 -12.06
N CYS A 218 16.24 1.09 -12.07
CA CYS A 218 16.23 0.28 -10.84
C CYS A 218 17.55 0.40 -10.06
N VAL A 219 18.69 0.36 -10.76
CA VAL A 219 20.02 0.55 -10.14
C VAL A 219 20.10 1.92 -9.47
N ARG A 220 19.64 2.96 -10.15
CA ARG A 220 19.62 4.33 -9.61
C ARG A 220 18.72 4.43 -8.39
N ASN A 221 17.52 3.86 -8.45
CA ASN A 221 16.53 3.95 -7.37
C ASN A 221 16.96 3.16 -6.13
N LEU A 222 17.40 1.91 -6.31
CA LEU A 222 17.91 1.09 -5.20
C LEU A 222 19.16 1.66 -4.55
N ASN A 223 19.92 2.50 -5.25
CA ASN A 223 21.07 3.20 -4.68
C ASN A 223 20.75 4.64 -4.27
N PHE A 224 19.46 5.03 -4.19
CA PHE A 224 19.02 6.34 -3.73
C PHE A 224 19.68 7.52 -4.46
N LYS A 225 19.99 7.35 -5.76
CA LYS A 225 20.63 8.36 -6.61
C LYS A 225 19.65 9.29 -7.31
N PHE A 226 18.39 9.34 -6.86
CA PHE A 226 17.41 10.32 -7.29
C PHE A 226 17.50 11.56 -6.40
N VAL A 227 17.28 12.73 -7.00
CA VAL A 227 17.38 14.01 -6.29
C VAL A 227 16.13 14.22 -5.41
N GLN A 228 16.35 14.48 -4.13
CA GLN A 228 15.33 14.75 -3.14
C GLN A 228 15.50 16.15 -2.52
N ASN A 229 14.84 16.36 -1.40
CA ASN A 229 14.93 17.59 -0.62
C ASN A 229 16.15 17.68 0.31
N ASN A 230 17.13 16.77 0.18
CA ASN A 230 18.38 16.87 0.89
C ASN A 230 19.21 18.04 0.33
N LEU A 231 19.85 18.79 1.20
CA LEU A 231 20.66 19.94 0.81
C LEU A 231 22.11 19.72 1.22
N ASN A 232 23.05 20.03 0.32
CA ASN A 232 24.46 20.10 0.65
C ASN A 232 24.81 21.42 1.37
N LYS A 233 26.09 21.60 1.73
CA LYS A 233 26.58 22.84 2.39
C LYS A 233 26.31 24.10 1.57
N ASN A 234 26.19 23.98 0.25
CA ASN A 234 25.91 25.08 -0.69
C ASN A 234 24.40 25.26 -0.97
N LYS A 235 23.53 24.63 -0.18
CA LYS A 235 22.05 24.64 -0.35
C LYS A 235 21.57 24.08 -1.70
N GLN A 236 22.36 23.25 -2.37
CA GLN A 236 21.96 22.54 -3.58
C GLN A 236 21.28 21.24 -3.21
N LYS A 237 20.25 20.86 -3.97
CA LYS A 237 19.56 19.58 -3.79
C LYS A 237 20.46 18.42 -4.19
N ILE A 238 20.62 17.46 -3.30
CA ILE A 238 21.42 16.26 -3.50
C ILE A 238 20.60 15.00 -3.24
N SER A 239 21.08 13.87 -3.74
CA SER A 239 20.49 12.56 -3.50
C SER A 239 20.71 12.08 -2.06
N ALA A 240 19.90 11.11 -1.61
CA ALA A 240 20.15 10.48 -0.30
C ALA A 240 21.45 9.67 -0.30
N ASN A 241 21.86 9.11 -1.44
CA ASN A 241 23.16 8.48 -1.61
C ASN A 241 24.31 9.45 -1.27
N GLU A 242 24.27 10.68 -1.80
CA GLU A 242 25.29 11.70 -1.52
C GLU A 242 25.22 12.25 -0.10
N ALA A 243 23.99 12.45 0.42
CA ALA A 243 23.78 13.03 1.74
C ALA A 243 24.24 12.10 2.88
N TYR A 244 24.01 10.80 2.75
CA TYR A 244 24.20 9.82 3.82
C TYR A 244 25.23 8.74 3.48
N GLY A 245 25.79 8.71 2.25
CA GLY A 245 26.74 7.68 1.82
C GLY A 245 26.14 6.27 1.81
N ILE A 246 24.86 6.15 1.49
CA ILE A 246 24.13 4.88 1.51
C ILE A 246 23.89 4.33 0.10
N SER A 247 23.98 3.01 -0.02
CA SER A 247 23.61 2.27 -1.24
C SER A 247 23.23 0.85 -0.87
N THR A 248 22.31 0.23 -1.61
CA THR A 248 21.90 -1.14 -1.31
C THR A 248 22.51 -2.17 -2.24
N ILE A 249 22.79 -1.80 -3.49
CA ILE A 249 23.26 -2.75 -4.51
C ILE A 249 24.49 -2.25 -5.28
N THR A 250 25.19 -3.21 -5.88
CA THR A 250 26.12 -3.01 -6.98
C THR A 250 25.60 -3.70 -8.24
N TYR A 251 25.89 -3.12 -9.40
CA TYR A 251 25.53 -3.70 -10.70
C TYR A 251 26.74 -3.69 -11.62
N LYS A 252 27.19 -4.87 -12.00
CA LYS A 252 28.35 -5.06 -12.90
C LYS A 252 28.18 -6.37 -13.67
N ASP A 253 28.64 -6.38 -14.93
CA ASP A 253 28.65 -7.57 -15.79
C ASP A 253 27.27 -8.26 -15.84
N ASP A 254 26.21 -7.46 -16.03
CA ASP A 254 24.81 -7.91 -16.06
C ASP A 254 24.33 -8.65 -14.81
N GLN A 255 24.97 -8.41 -13.67
CA GLN A 255 24.63 -9.00 -12.39
C GLN A 255 24.39 -7.93 -11.31
N PHE A 256 23.31 -8.11 -10.57
CA PHE A 256 23.04 -7.41 -9.33
C PHE A 256 23.65 -8.17 -8.15
N LYS A 257 24.24 -7.45 -7.21
CA LYS A 257 24.72 -7.97 -5.92
C LYS A 257 24.40 -6.95 -4.83
N LEU A 258 24.27 -7.39 -3.60
CA LEU A 258 24.20 -6.46 -2.46
C LEU A 258 25.51 -5.67 -2.37
N SER A 259 25.45 -4.38 -2.00
CA SER A 259 26.64 -3.63 -1.61
C SER A 259 27.26 -4.24 -0.34
N GLU A 260 28.58 -4.17 -0.18
CA GLU A 260 29.25 -4.77 0.98
C GLU A 260 28.73 -4.21 2.31
N LYS A 261 28.48 -2.89 2.37
CA LYS A 261 27.95 -2.24 3.57
C LYS A 261 26.57 -2.76 3.90
N PHE A 262 25.67 -2.82 2.92
CA PHE A 262 24.29 -3.27 3.13
C PHE A 262 24.20 -4.77 3.41
N ALA A 263 25.04 -5.58 2.76
CA ALA A 263 25.14 -7.02 3.07
C ALA A 263 25.55 -7.27 4.52
N LYS A 264 26.46 -6.45 5.08
CA LYS A 264 26.83 -6.50 6.51
C LYS A 264 25.66 -6.07 7.41
N SER A 265 24.95 -5.01 7.03
CA SER A 265 23.77 -4.54 7.77
C SER A 265 22.69 -5.63 7.86
N LEU A 266 22.47 -6.39 6.80
CA LEU A 266 21.49 -7.49 6.75
C LEU A 266 21.86 -8.73 7.61
N ASN A 267 23.03 -8.76 8.27
CA ASN A 267 23.27 -9.71 9.35
C ASN A 267 22.41 -9.43 10.59
N ASN A 268 21.84 -8.23 10.69
CA ASN A 268 20.79 -7.93 11.66
C ASN A 268 19.48 -8.50 11.14
N GLU A 269 19.01 -9.60 11.75
CA GLU A 269 17.78 -10.28 11.32
C GLU A 269 16.56 -9.36 11.39
N THR A 270 16.49 -8.45 12.37
CA THR A 270 15.38 -7.49 12.46
C THR A 270 15.35 -6.58 11.22
N LEU A 271 16.49 -6.02 10.81
CA LEU A 271 16.56 -5.20 9.60
C LEU A 271 16.17 -6.01 8.37
N LYS A 272 16.72 -7.21 8.24
CA LYS A 272 16.47 -8.11 7.11
C LYS A 272 14.98 -8.44 6.97
N ASP A 273 14.32 -8.78 8.07
CA ASP A 273 12.89 -9.10 8.08
C ASP A 273 12.03 -7.91 7.63
N PHE A 274 12.29 -6.71 8.15
CA PHE A 274 11.55 -5.52 7.76
C PHE A 274 11.82 -5.08 6.31
N VAL A 275 13.04 -5.28 5.79
CA VAL A 275 13.35 -5.00 4.38
C VAL A 275 12.65 -5.98 3.46
N LEU A 276 12.68 -7.28 3.80
CA LEU A 276 12.00 -8.33 3.02
C LEU A 276 10.49 -8.11 3.00
N ASP A 277 9.89 -7.86 4.16
CA ASP A 277 8.45 -7.59 4.27
C ASP A 277 8.02 -6.36 3.46
N ALA A 278 8.81 -5.28 3.50
CA ALA A 278 8.53 -4.10 2.70
C ALA A 278 8.65 -4.36 1.18
N ALA A 279 9.62 -5.17 0.76
CA ALA A 279 9.78 -5.56 -0.64
C ALA A 279 8.63 -6.45 -1.12
N GLU A 280 8.22 -7.44 -0.33
CA GLU A 280 7.09 -8.32 -0.63
C GLU A 280 5.77 -7.55 -0.65
N TYR A 281 5.57 -6.62 0.29
CA TYR A 281 4.42 -5.73 0.28
C TYR A 281 4.36 -4.89 -1.01
N SER A 282 5.50 -4.32 -1.45
CA SER A 282 5.56 -3.54 -2.69
C SER A 282 5.17 -4.38 -3.92
N ILE A 283 5.71 -5.61 -4.02
CA ILE A 283 5.37 -6.55 -5.09
C ILE A 283 3.87 -6.85 -5.06
N LYS A 284 3.33 -7.19 -3.89
CA LYS A 284 1.92 -7.55 -3.74
C LYS A 284 0.97 -6.40 -4.04
N SER A 285 1.33 -5.20 -3.62
CA SER A 285 0.56 -3.98 -3.90
C SER A 285 0.53 -3.67 -5.40
N PHE A 286 1.67 -3.80 -6.09
CA PHE A 286 1.74 -3.67 -7.55
C PHE A 286 0.84 -4.73 -8.23
N GLU A 287 0.94 -6.00 -7.83
CA GLU A 287 0.13 -7.08 -8.40
C GLU A 287 -1.37 -6.85 -8.24
N ASN A 288 -1.81 -6.34 -7.10
CA ASN A 288 -3.22 -6.05 -6.85
C ASN A 288 -3.74 -4.95 -7.80
N VAL A 289 -2.97 -3.88 -8.02
CA VAL A 289 -3.32 -2.81 -8.97
C VAL A 289 -3.28 -3.34 -10.41
N TYR A 290 -2.22 -4.06 -10.78
CA TYR A 290 -2.02 -4.60 -12.13
C TYR A 290 -3.10 -5.61 -12.54
N ARG A 291 -3.57 -6.45 -11.60
CA ARG A 291 -4.67 -7.37 -11.85
C ARG A 291 -6.00 -6.64 -12.03
N GLN A 292 -6.26 -5.61 -11.23
CA GLN A 292 -7.48 -4.81 -11.37
C GLN A 292 -7.57 -4.12 -12.73
N ASP A 293 -6.46 -3.56 -13.23
CA ASP A 293 -6.42 -2.93 -14.55
C ASP A 293 -6.66 -3.94 -15.69
N ARG A 294 -6.08 -5.13 -15.60
CA ARG A 294 -6.33 -6.21 -16.62
C ARG A 294 -7.76 -6.71 -16.63
N TYR A 295 -8.42 -6.78 -15.48
CA TYR A 295 -9.84 -7.19 -15.44
C TYR A 295 -10.75 -6.09 -16.00
N SER A 296 -10.39 -4.81 -15.89
CA SER A 296 -11.15 -3.73 -16.51
C SER A 296 -11.06 -3.74 -18.04
N ASP A 297 -9.89 -4.11 -18.60
CA ASP A 297 -9.69 -4.17 -20.04
C ASP A 297 -10.31 -5.42 -20.69
N SER A 298 -10.44 -6.53 -19.97
CA SER A 298 -11.05 -7.77 -20.48
C SER A 298 -12.58 -7.72 -20.58
N PHE A 299 -13.22 -6.70 -20.01
CA PHE A 299 -14.66 -6.44 -20.16
C PHE A 299 -14.99 -5.45 -21.29
N MET A 300 -13.99 -4.95 -22.03
CA MET A 300 -14.18 -4.07 -23.21
C MET A 300 -14.01 -4.81 -24.56
N LEU A 301 -13.95 -6.12 -24.57
CA LEU A 301 -14.08 -7.00 -25.73
C LEU A 301 -15.35 -7.83 -25.59
#